data_3d30f81ebcaf2b54f40344cc31f102f1
#
_entry.id   3d30f81ebcaf2b54f40344cc31f102f1
#
_cell.length_a   1.000
_cell.length_b   1.000
_cell.length_c   1.000
_cell.angle_alpha   90.00
_cell.angle_beta   90.00
_cell.angle_gamma   90.00
#
_symmetry.space_group_name_H-M   'P 1'
#
loop_
_entity.id
_entity.type
_entity.pdbx_description
1 polymer ?
#
loop_
_entity_poly.entity_id
_entity_poly.type
_entity_poly.pdbx_seq_one_letter_code
_entity_poly.pdbx_strand_id
1 'polypeptide(L)'
;MKTIFKTIIIASAAVLAAGCGNNAGKKAVEAQVAEEAVPSVSVVEVSAREVPQTATYTSTVQPYVKNNIAPQMAGRITKINVAIGDFVKKGQVLAEIDKAQLQQAQLQLHNQGVELERLRALYDAGGLSKSDLDAIELAYNVTKTQVENLLENTILRSPVNGVVTARNDD
;
A
#
# COMPACT_ATOMS: atom_id res chain seq x y z
N MET A 1 5.83 -26.62 30.82
CA MET A 1 5.74 -27.32 32.12
C MET A 1 5.79 -28.80 31.83
N LYS A 2 6.95 -29.32 32.07
CA LYS A 2 7.18 -30.26 33.19
C LYS A 2 6.52 -31.59 32.88
N THR A 3 7.34 -32.48 32.57
CA THR A 3 8.04 -33.42 33.48
C THR A 3 7.35 -34.76 33.46
N ILE A 4 8.12 -35.70 33.13
CA ILE A 4 8.68 -36.67 34.11
C ILE A 4 7.90 -37.98 34.03
N PHE A 5 8.47 -39.04 33.80
CA PHE A 5 9.09 -40.00 34.67
C PHE A 5 9.35 -41.23 33.81
N LYS A 6 10.55 -41.61 33.53
CA LYS A 6 11.49 -42.28 34.41
C LYS A 6 11.00 -43.66 34.88
N THR A 7 11.74 -44.60 34.31
CA THR A 7 12.46 -45.66 35.04
C THR A 7 11.65 -46.75 35.65
N ILE A 8 12.12 -47.90 35.48
CA ILE A 8 12.71 -48.84 36.47
C ILE A 8 12.69 -50.20 35.81
N ILE A 9 13.82 -50.77 35.33
CA ILE A 9 14.90 -51.40 36.09
C ILE A 9 14.51 -52.77 36.70
N ILE A 10 15.41 -53.66 36.34
CA ILE A 10 15.99 -54.72 37.20
C ILE A 10 15.31 -56.06 37.07
N ALA A 11 15.98 -56.94 36.43
CA ALA A 11 17.05 -57.81 36.88
C ALA A 11 16.54 -59.03 37.65
N SER A 12 17.01 -60.06 37.30
CA SER A 12 17.66 -61.12 38.08
C SER A 12 17.45 -62.47 37.45
N ALA A 13 18.45 -62.98 36.90
CA ALA A 13 19.42 -63.90 37.52
C ALA A 13 18.88 -65.30 37.62
N ALA A 14 19.41 -66.12 36.80
CA ALA A 14 20.23 -67.30 37.14
C ALA A 14 19.52 -68.45 37.80
N VAL A 15 19.74 -69.62 37.33
CA VAL A 15 20.42 -70.75 37.90
C VAL A 15 20.09 -72.01 37.14
N LEU A 16 21.07 -72.54 36.44
CA LEU A 16 21.65 -73.87 36.57
C LEU A 16 20.72 -75.06 36.88
N ALA A 17 20.70 -75.99 36.00
CA ALA A 17 21.20 -77.29 36.35
C ALA A 17 21.23 -78.28 35.21
N ALA A 18 22.28 -78.93 35.14
CA ALA A 18 22.68 -80.02 34.29
C ALA A 18 21.77 -81.22 34.39
N GLY A 19 21.62 -81.92 33.34
CA GLY A 19 21.04 -83.23 33.28
C GLY A 19 21.44 -83.95 32.04
N CYS A 20 22.53 -84.67 32.09
CA CYS A 20 22.94 -85.70 31.10
C CYS A 20 21.90 -86.78 31.06
N GLY A 21 21.58 -87.22 29.87
CA GLY A 21 20.79 -88.43 29.62
C GLY A 21 20.97 -88.89 28.17
N ASN A 22 21.95 -89.72 28.02
CA ASN A 22 22.28 -90.46 26.79
C ASN A 22 21.21 -91.48 26.55
N ASN A 23 20.60 -91.54 25.38
CA ASN A 23 20.25 -92.85 24.74
C ASN A 23 20.13 -92.80 23.23
N ALA A 24 20.83 -93.65 22.67
CA ALA A 24 20.86 -93.97 21.26
C ALA A 24 19.56 -94.61 20.78
N GLY A 25 19.18 -94.34 19.58
CA GLY A 25 18.39 -95.26 18.82
C GLY A 25 17.35 -94.74 17.87
N LYS A 26 17.68 -94.95 16.64
CA LYS A 26 16.86 -95.15 15.45
C LYS A 26 16.59 -93.93 14.59
N LYS A 27 17.24 -93.99 13.45
CA LYS A 27 16.92 -93.37 12.20
C LYS A 27 15.46 -93.58 11.83
N ALA A 28 14.70 -92.57 11.66
CA ALA A 28 13.61 -92.48 10.74
C ALA A 28 13.92 -91.26 9.82
N VAL A 29 14.18 -91.60 8.61
CA VAL A 29 14.28 -90.66 7.50
C VAL A 29 12.86 -90.21 7.21
N GLU A 30 12.44 -89.16 7.81
CA GLU A 30 11.23 -88.50 7.40
C GLU A 30 11.61 -87.43 6.32
N ALA A 31 11.15 -87.78 5.09
CA ALA A 31 11.29 -86.87 4.00
C ALA A 31 10.54 -85.54 4.35
N GLN A 32 11.27 -84.55 4.69
CA GLN A 32 10.72 -83.18 4.68
C GLN A 32 10.37 -82.82 3.25
N VAL A 33 9.09 -82.94 2.89
CA VAL A 33 8.55 -82.20 1.81
C VAL A 33 8.77 -80.75 2.10
N ALA A 34 9.71 -80.10 1.41
CA ALA A 34 9.89 -78.73 1.43
C ALA A 34 8.59 -78.09 0.98
N GLU A 35 7.83 -77.56 1.93
CA GLU A 35 6.69 -76.74 1.63
C GLU A 35 7.24 -75.48 0.92
N GLU A 36 7.02 -75.43 -0.36
CA GLU A 36 7.42 -74.27 -1.22
C GLU A 36 6.72 -73.04 -0.64
N ALA A 37 7.47 -72.20 0.00
CA ALA A 37 6.96 -70.96 0.61
C ALA A 37 6.41 -70.08 -0.52
N VAL A 38 5.11 -70.09 -0.67
CA VAL A 38 4.40 -69.20 -1.59
C VAL A 38 4.71 -67.74 -1.15
N PRO A 39 5.34 -66.93 -1.99
CA PRO A 39 5.61 -65.57 -1.64
C PRO A 39 4.29 -64.81 -1.44
N SER A 40 4.07 -64.29 -0.25
CA SER A 40 2.92 -63.44 0.02
C SER A 40 3.17 -62.05 -0.61
N VAL A 41 2.32 -61.66 -1.52
CA VAL A 41 2.34 -60.33 -2.14
C VAL A 41 1.24 -59.48 -1.52
N SER A 42 1.62 -58.30 -1.14
CA SER A 42 0.66 -57.29 -0.67
C SER A 42 0.07 -56.58 -1.90
N VAL A 43 -1.21 -56.68 -2.07
CA VAL A 43 -1.92 -56.01 -3.15
C VAL A 43 -2.68 -54.82 -2.60
N VAL A 44 -2.43 -53.68 -3.16
CA VAL A 44 -3.18 -52.45 -2.85
C VAL A 44 -4.08 -52.14 -4.03
N GLU A 45 -5.37 -52.05 -3.77
CA GLU A 45 -6.33 -51.63 -4.76
C GLU A 45 -6.15 -50.16 -5.09
N VAL A 46 -5.81 -49.85 -6.35
CA VAL A 46 -5.66 -48.49 -6.83
C VAL A 46 -7.01 -48.01 -7.37
N SER A 47 -7.61 -47.08 -6.66
CA SER A 47 -8.83 -46.41 -7.12
C SER A 47 -8.51 -44.98 -7.61
N ALA A 48 -9.13 -44.62 -8.73
CA ALA A 48 -9.08 -43.26 -9.21
C ALA A 48 -9.90 -42.35 -8.26
N ARG A 49 -9.26 -41.36 -7.64
CA ARG A 49 -9.90 -40.40 -6.77
C ARG A 49 -9.57 -39.00 -7.25
N GLU A 50 -10.58 -38.14 -7.35
CA GLU A 50 -10.35 -36.73 -7.61
C GLU A 50 -9.65 -36.10 -6.40
N VAL A 51 -8.49 -35.55 -6.64
CA VAL A 51 -7.72 -34.82 -5.63
C VAL A 51 -7.79 -33.35 -5.98
N PRO A 52 -8.46 -32.52 -5.16
CA PRO A 52 -8.48 -31.07 -5.39
C PRO A 52 -7.06 -30.51 -5.24
N GLN A 53 -6.51 -29.99 -6.34
CA GLN A 53 -5.26 -29.22 -6.29
C GLN A 53 -5.60 -27.78 -5.96
N THR A 54 -5.26 -27.36 -4.74
CA THR A 54 -5.42 -25.98 -4.31
C THR A 54 -4.06 -25.30 -4.29
N ALA A 55 -3.91 -24.23 -5.06
CA ALA A 55 -2.73 -23.38 -5.01
C ALA A 55 -3.10 -22.03 -4.38
N THR A 56 -2.36 -21.64 -3.35
CA THR A 56 -2.55 -20.35 -2.68
C THR A 56 -1.51 -19.36 -3.22
N TYR A 57 -2.00 -18.26 -3.76
CA TYR A 57 -1.15 -17.18 -4.26
C TYR A 57 -1.30 -15.95 -3.37
N THR A 58 -0.19 -15.35 -3.01
CA THR A 58 -0.18 -14.04 -2.37
C THR A 58 -0.26 -12.97 -3.46
N SER A 59 -1.26 -12.10 -3.40
CA SER A 59 -1.39 -10.97 -4.31
C SER A 59 -1.50 -9.66 -3.53
N THR A 60 -0.87 -8.62 -4.05
CA THR A 60 -0.98 -7.26 -3.50
C THR A 60 -1.86 -6.44 -4.43
N VAL A 61 -2.96 -5.91 -3.91
CA VAL A 61 -3.82 -5.00 -4.65
C VAL A 61 -3.21 -3.61 -4.61
N GLN A 62 -2.94 -3.05 -5.78
CA GLN A 62 -2.44 -1.69 -5.92
C GLN A 62 -3.46 -0.83 -6.69
N PRO A 63 -3.57 0.47 -6.38
CA PRO A 63 -4.42 1.35 -7.14
C PRO A 63 -3.90 1.50 -8.58
N TYR A 64 -4.81 1.58 -9.54
CA TYR A 64 -4.48 1.77 -10.95
C TYR A 64 -3.69 3.09 -11.19
N VAL A 65 -4.06 4.15 -10.47
CA VAL A 65 -3.38 5.45 -10.49
C VAL A 65 -3.20 5.95 -9.06
N LYS A 66 -2.00 6.39 -8.73
CA LYS A 66 -1.68 7.07 -7.48
C LYS A 66 -1.20 8.48 -7.80
N ASN A 67 -1.99 9.48 -7.42
CA ASN A 67 -1.63 10.88 -7.57
C ASN A 67 -1.12 11.44 -6.25
N ASN A 68 0.04 12.06 -6.29
CA ASN A 68 0.55 12.84 -5.18
C ASN A 68 0.21 14.31 -5.41
N ILE A 69 -0.65 14.88 -4.57
CA ILE A 69 -1.12 16.24 -4.68
C ILE A 69 -0.33 17.09 -3.69
N ALA A 70 0.47 18.00 -4.22
CA ALA A 70 1.28 18.94 -3.44
C ALA A 70 1.00 20.37 -3.89
N PRO A 71 1.10 21.37 -3.00
CA PRO A 71 1.02 22.76 -3.40
C PRO A 71 2.21 23.15 -4.29
N GLN A 72 1.95 24.00 -5.29
CA GLN A 72 3.01 24.51 -6.17
C GLN A 72 3.84 25.61 -5.53
N MET A 73 3.31 26.26 -4.50
CA MET A 73 3.97 27.32 -3.75
C MET A 73 4.20 26.89 -2.30
N ALA A 74 5.34 27.25 -1.76
CA ALA A 74 5.59 27.12 -0.33
C ALA A 74 4.64 28.03 0.46
N GLY A 75 3.95 27.46 1.43
CA GLY A 75 3.01 28.21 2.26
C GLY A 75 2.51 27.34 3.42
N ARG A 76 2.02 28.01 4.46
CA ARG A 76 1.43 27.34 5.62
C ARG A 76 0.03 26.83 5.27
N ILE A 77 -0.25 25.57 5.53
CA ILE A 77 -1.60 25.03 5.43
C ILE A 77 -2.44 25.58 6.57
N THR A 78 -3.53 26.25 6.22
CA THR A 78 -4.45 26.86 7.20
C THR A 78 -5.58 25.92 7.57
N LYS A 79 -6.06 25.12 6.60
CA LYS A 79 -7.16 24.21 6.80
C LYS A 79 -7.06 23.02 5.86
N ILE A 80 -7.35 21.83 6.39
CA ILE A 80 -7.48 20.59 5.63
C ILE A 80 -8.94 20.15 5.73
N ASN A 81 -9.58 19.92 4.59
CA ASN A 81 -11.03 19.63 4.50
C ASN A 81 -11.31 18.13 4.24
N VAL A 82 -10.29 17.28 4.25
CA VAL A 82 -10.42 15.85 3.94
C VAL A 82 -9.66 15.00 4.94
N ALA A 83 -10.16 13.80 5.18
CA ALA A 83 -9.53 12.78 6.01
C ALA A 83 -9.06 11.58 5.14
N ILE A 84 -8.19 10.77 5.73
CA ILE A 84 -7.79 9.49 5.10
C ILE A 84 -9.02 8.59 5.03
N GLY A 85 -9.28 8.03 3.85
CA GLY A 85 -10.45 7.20 3.56
C GLY A 85 -11.61 7.96 2.88
N ASP A 86 -11.56 9.30 2.83
CA ASP A 86 -12.61 10.07 2.20
C ASP A 86 -12.60 9.93 0.67
N PHE A 87 -13.80 9.84 0.09
CA PHE A 87 -13.97 9.94 -1.35
C PHE A 87 -14.03 11.39 -1.78
N VAL A 88 -13.18 11.78 -2.72
CA VAL A 88 -13.09 13.13 -3.27
C VAL A 88 -13.42 13.17 -4.75
N LYS A 89 -14.10 14.24 -5.16
CA LYS A 89 -14.44 14.49 -6.56
C LYS A 89 -13.39 15.41 -7.20
N LYS A 90 -13.24 15.29 -8.52
CA LYS A 90 -12.43 16.23 -9.31
C LYS A 90 -12.88 17.67 -9.05
N GLY A 91 -11.92 18.56 -8.75
CA GLY A 91 -12.16 19.97 -8.41
C GLY A 91 -12.52 20.23 -6.95
N GLN A 92 -12.76 19.19 -6.13
CA GLN A 92 -13.04 19.35 -4.70
C GLN A 92 -11.84 19.94 -3.97
N VAL A 93 -12.11 20.89 -3.05
CA VAL A 93 -11.09 21.54 -2.23
C VAL A 93 -10.61 20.56 -1.15
N LEU A 94 -9.33 20.27 -1.16
CA LEU A 94 -8.67 19.37 -0.21
C LEU A 94 -8.07 20.13 0.97
N ALA A 95 -7.36 21.22 0.66
CA ALA A 95 -6.71 22.04 1.66
C ALA A 95 -6.68 23.52 1.23
N GLU A 96 -6.55 24.40 2.20
CA GLU A 96 -6.36 25.84 2.02
C GLU A 96 -5.01 26.25 2.58
N ILE A 97 -4.29 27.06 1.81
CA ILE A 97 -3.00 27.62 2.18
C ILE A 97 -3.21 29.06 2.63
N ASP A 98 -2.26 29.61 3.37
CA ASP A 98 -2.29 30.98 3.84
C ASP A 98 -2.48 31.99 2.69
N LYS A 99 -3.41 32.91 2.89
CA LYS A 99 -3.84 33.90 1.88
C LYS A 99 -3.16 35.24 2.02
N ALA A 100 -2.18 35.40 2.92
CA ALA A 100 -1.55 36.70 3.17
C ALA A 100 -0.93 37.31 1.90
N GLN A 101 -0.18 36.52 1.13
CA GLN A 101 0.41 36.97 -0.13
C GLN A 101 -0.66 37.30 -1.18
N LEU A 102 -1.72 36.50 -1.26
CA LEU A 102 -2.85 36.77 -2.16
C LEU A 102 -3.53 38.09 -1.81
N GLN A 103 -3.79 38.36 -0.53
CA GLN A 103 -4.40 39.61 -0.07
C GLN A 103 -3.54 40.82 -0.42
N GLN A 104 -2.23 40.72 -0.21
CA GLN A 104 -1.30 41.78 -0.56
C GLN A 104 -1.32 42.06 -2.07
N ALA A 105 -1.27 41.00 -2.92
CA ALA A 105 -1.31 41.14 -4.37
C ALA A 105 -2.66 41.70 -4.86
N GLN A 106 -3.77 41.33 -4.21
CA GLN A 106 -5.10 41.87 -4.52
C GLN A 106 -5.20 43.37 -4.23
N LEU A 107 -4.62 43.85 -3.11
CA LEU A 107 -4.56 45.26 -2.80
C LEU A 107 -3.71 46.02 -3.81
N GLN A 108 -2.59 45.46 -4.24
CA GLN A 108 -1.76 46.06 -5.28
C GLN A 108 -2.51 46.13 -6.62
N LEU A 109 -3.18 45.07 -7.02
CA LEU A 109 -4.00 45.03 -8.24
C LEU A 109 -5.10 46.09 -8.18
N HIS A 110 -5.79 46.22 -7.04
CA HIS A 110 -6.84 47.23 -6.85
C HIS A 110 -6.28 48.64 -7.04
N ASN A 111 -5.12 48.99 -6.41
CA ASN A 111 -4.49 50.28 -6.55
C ASN A 111 -4.09 50.59 -8.00
N GLN A 112 -3.52 49.60 -8.71
CA GLN A 112 -3.18 49.72 -10.12
C GLN A 112 -4.43 49.88 -11.00
N GLY A 113 -5.54 49.23 -10.67
CA GLY A 113 -6.81 49.41 -11.36
C GLY A 113 -7.35 50.83 -11.25
N VAL A 114 -7.33 51.42 -10.05
CA VAL A 114 -7.74 52.82 -9.83
C VAL A 114 -6.83 53.78 -10.61
N GLU A 115 -5.52 53.53 -10.63
CA GLU A 115 -4.57 54.36 -11.37
C GLU A 115 -4.80 54.26 -12.88
N LEU A 116 -5.05 53.03 -13.38
CA LEU A 116 -5.35 52.80 -14.81
C LEU A 116 -6.62 53.57 -15.23
N GLU A 117 -7.68 53.54 -14.42
CA GLU A 117 -8.91 54.31 -14.74
C GLU A 117 -8.66 55.81 -14.81
N ARG A 118 -7.86 56.35 -13.86
CA ARG A 118 -7.49 57.75 -13.85
C ARG A 118 -6.70 58.14 -15.09
N LEU A 119 -5.73 57.32 -15.50
CA LEU A 119 -4.89 57.59 -16.67
C LEU A 119 -5.63 57.35 -17.99
N ARG A 120 -6.61 56.50 -18.03
CA ARG A 120 -7.52 56.37 -19.18
C ARG A 120 -8.33 57.68 -19.36
N ALA A 121 -8.90 58.21 -18.28
CA ALA A 121 -9.62 59.47 -18.35
C ALA A 121 -8.72 60.62 -18.80
N LEU A 122 -7.44 60.63 -18.36
CA LEU A 122 -6.45 61.65 -18.80
C LEU A 122 -6.08 61.49 -20.28
N TYR A 123 -5.94 60.24 -20.75
CA TYR A 123 -5.72 59.95 -22.18
C TYR A 123 -6.89 60.40 -23.05
N ASP A 124 -8.13 60.14 -22.62
CA ASP A 124 -9.34 60.59 -23.32
C ASP A 124 -9.45 62.09 -23.40
N ALA A 125 -8.91 62.82 -22.41
CA ALA A 125 -8.78 64.27 -22.38
C ALA A 125 -7.57 64.81 -23.19
N GLY A 126 -6.78 63.89 -23.82
CA GLY A 126 -5.61 64.29 -24.62
C GLY A 126 -4.34 64.66 -23.80
N GLY A 127 -4.35 64.37 -22.47
CA GLY A 127 -3.25 64.70 -21.55
C GLY A 127 -2.21 63.60 -21.34
N LEU A 128 -2.37 62.42 -22.00
CA LEU A 128 -1.45 61.29 -21.87
C LEU A 128 -1.13 60.74 -23.27
N SER A 129 0.08 60.21 -23.45
CA SER A 129 0.42 59.50 -24.68
C SER A 129 -0.16 58.08 -24.69
N LYS A 130 -0.42 57.56 -25.88
CA LYS A 130 -0.88 56.14 -26.00
C LYS A 130 0.16 55.16 -25.45
N SER A 131 1.44 55.43 -25.70
CA SER A 131 2.53 54.59 -25.23
C SER A 131 2.56 54.47 -23.68
N ASP A 132 2.28 55.57 -22.99
CA ASP A 132 2.24 55.57 -21.51
C ASP A 132 1.01 54.80 -20.99
N LEU A 133 -0.14 54.98 -21.67
CA LEU A 133 -1.34 54.21 -21.32
C LEU A 133 -1.11 52.69 -21.51
N ASP A 134 -0.56 52.30 -22.70
CA ASP A 134 -0.27 50.91 -23.01
C ASP A 134 0.69 50.26 -22.01
N ALA A 135 1.71 51.03 -21.49
CA ALA A 135 2.64 50.56 -20.46
C ALA A 135 1.94 50.28 -19.11
N ILE A 136 0.99 51.14 -18.74
CA ILE A 136 0.24 50.97 -17.47
C ILE A 136 -0.79 49.85 -17.60
N GLU A 137 -1.46 49.70 -18.75
CA GLU A 137 -2.33 48.56 -19.01
C GLU A 137 -1.57 47.24 -18.97
N LEU A 138 -0.36 47.19 -19.51
CA LEU A 138 0.50 46.01 -19.40
C LEU A 138 0.85 45.71 -17.97
N ALA A 139 1.26 46.69 -17.15
CA ALA A 139 1.60 46.52 -15.76
C ALA A 139 0.40 45.98 -14.95
N TYR A 140 -0.79 46.50 -15.19
CA TYR A 140 -2.03 46.05 -14.59
C TYR A 140 -2.32 44.59 -14.96
N ASN A 141 -2.22 44.23 -16.23
CA ASN A 141 -2.48 42.88 -16.72
C ASN A 141 -1.47 41.86 -16.16
N VAL A 142 -0.20 42.22 -16.03
CA VAL A 142 0.83 41.38 -15.38
C VAL A 142 0.46 41.10 -13.94
N THR A 143 0.11 42.15 -13.17
CA THR A 143 -0.29 41.98 -11.76
C THR A 143 -1.58 41.18 -11.63
N LYS A 144 -2.53 41.35 -12.54
CA LYS A 144 -3.78 40.57 -12.59
C LYS A 144 -3.49 39.08 -12.77
N THR A 145 -2.64 38.72 -13.74
CA THR A 145 -2.23 37.34 -13.96
C THR A 145 -1.52 36.75 -12.74
N GLN A 146 -0.69 37.56 -12.06
CA GLN A 146 -0.03 37.13 -10.82
C GLN A 146 -1.05 36.83 -9.71
N VAL A 147 -2.10 37.65 -9.55
CA VAL A 147 -3.16 37.43 -8.56
C VAL A 147 -3.95 36.17 -8.89
N GLU A 148 -4.26 35.93 -10.18
CA GLU A 148 -4.96 34.72 -10.64
C GLU A 148 -4.13 33.47 -10.31
N ASN A 149 -2.83 33.46 -10.61
CA ASN A 149 -1.94 32.36 -10.27
C ASN A 149 -1.85 32.11 -8.75
N LEU A 150 -1.76 33.19 -7.96
CA LEU A 150 -1.75 33.06 -6.49
C LEU A 150 -3.07 32.49 -5.97
N LEU A 151 -4.21 32.89 -6.57
CA LEU A 151 -5.52 32.37 -6.18
C LEU A 151 -5.63 30.87 -6.44
N GLU A 152 -5.20 30.41 -7.62
CA GLU A 152 -5.19 28.99 -7.97
C GLU A 152 -4.30 28.16 -7.03
N ASN A 153 -3.13 28.72 -6.68
CA ASN A 153 -2.16 28.03 -5.82
C ASN A 153 -2.52 28.07 -4.32
N THR A 154 -3.40 28.96 -3.90
CA THR A 154 -3.85 29.08 -2.49
C THR A 154 -4.84 27.98 -2.11
N ILE A 155 -5.48 27.35 -3.09
CA ILE A 155 -6.51 26.30 -2.87
C ILE A 155 -6.05 25.02 -3.54
N LEU A 156 -5.76 24.01 -2.72
CA LEU A 156 -5.39 22.68 -3.22
C LEU A 156 -6.66 21.91 -3.60
N ARG A 157 -6.78 21.56 -4.89
CA ARG A 157 -7.94 20.84 -5.44
C ARG A 157 -7.54 19.45 -5.95
N SER A 158 -8.49 18.51 -5.89
CA SER A 158 -8.30 17.20 -6.49
C SER A 158 -8.36 17.26 -8.02
N PRO A 159 -7.37 16.75 -8.76
CA PRO A 159 -7.41 16.68 -10.22
C PRO A 159 -8.27 15.53 -10.74
N VAL A 160 -8.59 14.55 -9.90
CA VAL A 160 -9.32 13.32 -10.25
C VAL A 160 -10.35 12.95 -9.19
N ASN A 161 -11.25 12.03 -9.55
CA ASN A 161 -12.09 11.37 -8.56
C ASN A 161 -11.31 10.22 -7.91
N GLY A 162 -11.40 10.06 -6.62
CA GLY A 162 -10.68 8.99 -5.93
C GLY A 162 -10.86 8.99 -4.43
N VAL A 163 -10.07 8.17 -3.74
CA VAL A 163 -10.06 8.07 -2.28
C VAL A 163 -8.72 8.56 -1.76
N VAL A 164 -8.75 9.33 -0.68
CA VAL A 164 -7.54 9.80 0.02
C VAL A 164 -6.92 8.62 0.77
N THR A 165 -5.74 8.20 0.35
CA THR A 165 -5.04 7.04 0.94
C THR A 165 -3.99 7.43 1.98
N ALA A 166 -3.43 8.62 1.86
CA ALA A 166 -2.43 9.15 2.79
C ALA A 166 -2.53 10.68 2.88
N ARG A 167 -2.13 11.22 4.00
CA ARG A 167 -2.01 12.65 4.25
C ARG A 167 -0.66 12.88 4.93
N ASN A 168 0.17 13.69 4.31
CA ASN A 168 1.49 14.08 4.82
C ASN A 168 1.39 15.56 5.22
N ASP A 169 1.06 15.78 6.46
CA ASP A 169 0.98 17.07 7.10
C ASP A 169 1.99 17.08 8.25
N ASP A 170 3.23 17.45 7.93
CA ASP A 170 4.29 17.68 8.92
C ASP A 170 4.33 19.13 9.37
#